data_1849ef6398b2ff69c1828d1ac1e2ef28
#
_entry.id   1849ef6398b2ff69c1828d1ac1e2ef28
#
_cell.length_a   1.000
_cell.length_b   1.000
_cell.length_c   1.000
_cell.angle_alpha   90.00
_cell.angle_beta   90.00
_cell.angle_gamma   90.00
#
_symmetry.space_group_name_H-M   'P 1'
#
loop_
_entity.id
_entity.type
_entity.pdbx_description
1 polymer ?
#
loop_
_entity_poly.entity_id
_entity_poly.type
_entity_poly.pdbx_seq_one_letter_code
_entity_poly.pdbx_strand_id
1 'polypeptide(L)'
;MGIRSEWMEVQMTELESALQNLWSDGLYKIILSNAIKKESEGAAYRKVVLNRKTNGWQAEQYTEKQVFHENLKADQVRPFVEQALEQAFRQCSGWDGEWEHTIRISKKGKVTGSKKRVAATQAPKAQTENNRKKHYLLEEGTIIPPLVDMGIFTAEGKIVRTMYDKYRQINRFVELIDDEIDALPTDQTIRIVDFGCGKSYLTFILYYYLVELKKRDVKITGLDLKADVIANCNKAAKKYGYDRLTFEVGDIGGYESDEPIDMVVSLHACDTATDYALYHAIRWKAKLIFSVPCCQHELNGQMKSENLSILTRYGIVKERTAALMTDAIRANLLIESGYRTQLLEFVDLSHTPKNLLIRAVRAVIPGFAKKQARAEINAIEKEFGLEPTLDKLLKETHA
;
A
#
# COMPACT_ATOMS: atom_id res chain seq x y z
N MET A 1 7.65 48.31 38.18
CA MET A 1 6.57 47.34 37.92
C MET A 1 5.62 47.74 36.75
N GLY A 2 5.50 49.02 36.38
CA GLY A 2 4.57 49.50 35.36
C GLY A 2 4.89 49.14 33.89
N ILE A 3 6.15 49.15 33.48
CA ILE A 3 6.55 48.98 32.08
C ILE A 3 6.32 47.55 31.54
N ARG A 4 6.40 46.52 32.37
CA ARG A 4 6.12 45.13 31.99
C ARG A 4 4.63 44.84 31.76
N SER A 5 3.74 45.53 32.46
CA SER A 5 2.28 45.38 32.30
C SER A 5 1.77 46.08 31.05
N GLU A 6 2.25 47.26 30.69
CA GLU A 6 1.88 47.95 29.45
C GLU A 6 2.33 47.22 28.19
N TRP A 7 3.54 46.61 28.21
CA TRP A 7 4.00 45.79 27.08
C TRP A 7 3.19 44.51 26.91
N MET A 8 2.73 43.89 27.99
CA MET A 8 1.84 42.73 27.92
C MET A 8 0.44 43.08 27.39
N GLU A 9 -0.13 44.21 27.80
CA GLU A 9 -1.43 44.69 27.29
C GLU A 9 -1.39 45.03 25.80
N VAL A 10 -0.31 45.69 25.34
CA VAL A 10 -0.13 46.00 23.91
C VAL A 10 0.06 44.75 23.09
N GLN A 11 0.73 43.70 23.58
CA GLN A 11 0.87 42.43 22.91
C GLN A 11 -0.45 41.64 22.82
N MET A 12 -1.26 41.66 23.86
CA MET A 12 -2.59 41.05 23.85
C MET A 12 -3.49 41.68 22.82
N THR A 13 -3.51 43.02 22.69
CA THR A 13 -4.31 43.73 21.68
C THR A 13 -3.85 43.46 20.24
N GLU A 14 -2.52 43.33 20.00
CA GLU A 14 -2.00 42.94 18.67
C GLU A 14 -2.35 41.48 18.30
N LEU A 15 -2.29 40.57 19.26
CA LEU A 15 -2.65 39.16 19.06
C LEU A 15 -4.16 39.00 18.81
N GLU A 16 -5.00 39.67 19.60
CA GLU A 16 -6.45 39.69 19.38
C GLU A 16 -6.84 40.21 18.01
N SER A 17 -6.22 41.30 17.57
CA SER A 17 -6.45 41.87 16.24
C SER A 17 -6.01 40.89 15.12
N ALA A 18 -4.87 40.23 15.28
CA ALA A 18 -4.40 39.24 14.31
C ALA A 18 -5.30 38.00 14.25
N LEU A 19 -5.80 37.54 15.40
CA LEU A 19 -6.76 36.43 15.49
C LEU A 19 -8.13 36.79 14.91
N GLN A 20 -8.59 38.02 15.09
CA GLN A 20 -9.84 38.48 14.49
C GLN A 20 -9.78 38.43 12.96
N ASN A 21 -8.62 38.75 12.36
CA ASN A 21 -8.39 38.62 10.93
C ASN A 21 -8.27 37.18 10.43
N LEU A 22 -7.85 36.24 11.30
CA LEU A 22 -7.81 34.81 10.99
C LEU A 22 -9.19 34.16 11.01
N TRP A 23 -10.10 34.68 11.90
CA TRP A 23 -11.40 34.06 12.16
C TRP A 23 -12.42 34.41 11.08
N SER A 24 -12.67 33.49 10.15
CA SER A 24 -13.71 33.59 9.11
C SER A 24 -14.65 32.38 9.18
N ASP A 25 -15.87 32.54 8.71
CA ASP A 25 -16.84 31.44 8.63
C ASP A 25 -16.37 30.29 7.75
N GLY A 26 -15.47 30.56 6.81
CA GLY A 26 -14.84 29.59 5.90
C GLY A 26 -13.67 28.82 6.52
N LEU A 27 -13.20 29.19 7.71
CA LEU A 27 -12.04 28.58 8.34
C LEU A 27 -12.28 27.07 8.60
N TYR A 28 -11.42 26.22 8.03
CA TYR A 28 -11.58 24.78 8.12
C TYR A 28 -10.35 24.05 8.68
N LYS A 29 -9.19 24.71 8.72
CA LYS A 29 -7.95 24.14 9.23
C LYS A 29 -7.08 25.20 9.89
N ILE A 30 -6.47 24.83 11.03
CA ILE A 30 -5.49 25.65 11.74
C ILE A 30 -4.29 24.76 12.07
N ILE A 31 -3.08 25.30 11.92
CA ILE A 31 -1.84 24.65 12.33
C ILE A 31 -1.05 25.57 13.27
N LEU A 32 -0.80 25.09 14.48
CA LEU A 32 0.11 25.71 15.43
C LEU A 32 1.48 25.04 15.32
N SER A 33 2.52 25.83 15.20
CA SER A 33 3.89 25.36 14.97
C SER A 33 4.92 26.32 15.58
N ASN A 34 6.20 26.00 15.44
CA ASN A 34 7.28 26.73 16.06
C ASN A 34 7.14 26.76 17.60
N ALA A 35 7.16 25.55 18.19
CA ALA A 35 7.00 25.36 19.63
C ALA A 35 8.09 26.08 20.43
N ILE A 36 7.69 26.66 21.55
CA ILE A 36 8.59 27.27 22.51
C ILE A 36 9.24 26.14 23.33
N LYS A 37 10.56 25.93 23.20
CA LYS A 37 11.28 24.95 24.00
C LYS A 37 11.27 25.43 25.48
N LYS A 38 10.55 24.68 26.32
CA LYS A 38 10.71 24.78 27.79
C LYS A 38 11.62 23.65 28.24
N GLU A 39 12.65 23.97 29.03
CA GLU A 39 13.68 23.02 29.50
C GLU A 39 13.22 22.08 30.62
N SER A 40 11.96 22.07 31.04
CA SER A 40 11.49 21.23 32.13
C SER A 40 10.06 20.76 31.94
N GLU A 41 9.89 19.44 32.05
CA GLU A 41 8.69 18.65 32.34
C GLU A 41 7.60 18.50 31.29
N GLY A 42 7.37 17.22 30.89
CA GLY A 42 6.18 16.74 30.21
C GLY A 42 6.22 16.91 28.69
N ALA A 43 5.57 16.03 28.00
CA ALA A 43 5.53 15.96 26.52
C ALA A 43 5.08 17.28 25.88
N ALA A 44 6.04 18.19 25.63
CA ALA A 44 5.75 19.41 24.90
C ALA A 44 5.34 19.06 23.48
N TYR A 45 4.14 19.49 23.08
CA TYR A 45 3.68 19.31 21.70
C TYR A 45 4.55 20.17 20.77
N ARG A 46 5.09 19.56 19.72
CA ARG A 46 5.87 20.25 18.69
C ARG A 46 5.01 20.89 17.61
N LYS A 47 3.75 20.42 17.47
CA LYS A 47 2.78 20.87 16.49
C LYS A 47 1.38 20.51 16.95
N VAL A 48 0.41 21.36 16.65
CA VAL A 48 -1.03 21.04 16.77
C VAL A 48 -1.70 21.33 15.44
N VAL A 49 -2.56 20.42 15.00
CA VAL A 49 -3.38 20.57 13.79
C VAL A 49 -4.83 20.51 14.20
N LEU A 50 -5.57 21.57 13.94
CA LEU A 50 -7.01 21.60 14.16
C LEU A 50 -7.72 21.50 12.80
N ASN A 51 -8.60 20.52 12.66
CA ASN A 51 -9.42 20.31 11.47
C ASN A 51 -10.89 20.48 11.84
N ARG A 52 -11.63 21.29 11.07
CA ARG A 52 -13.08 21.45 11.21
C ARG A 52 -13.76 20.15 10.79
N LYS A 53 -14.66 19.65 11.61
CA LYS A 53 -15.46 18.45 11.40
C LYS A 53 -16.94 18.82 11.30
N THR A 54 -17.79 17.89 10.91
CA THR A 54 -19.24 18.09 10.81
C THR A 54 -19.86 18.61 12.12
N ASN A 55 -19.36 18.13 13.26
CA ASN A 55 -19.91 18.44 14.59
C ASN A 55 -18.91 19.15 15.53
N GLY A 56 -18.06 20.05 14.99
CA GLY A 56 -17.07 20.78 15.78
C GLY A 56 -15.67 20.77 15.16
N TRP A 57 -14.65 20.66 15.98
CA TRP A 57 -13.26 20.62 15.57
C TRP A 57 -12.51 19.48 16.26
N GLN A 58 -11.49 18.96 15.60
CA GLN A 58 -10.57 17.98 16.18
C GLN A 58 -9.16 18.55 16.18
N ALA A 59 -8.57 18.61 17.38
CA ALA A 59 -7.18 18.96 17.59
C ALA A 59 -6.33 17.68 17.63
N GLU A 60 -5.34 17.60 16.76
CA GLU A 60 -4.30 16.57 16.72
C GLU A 60 -3.03 17.17 17.29
N GLN A 61 -2.62 16.74 18.47
CA GLN A 61 -1.50 17.28 19.23
C GLN A 61 -0.30 16.35 19.13
N TYR A 62 0.73 16.76 18.40
CA TYR A 62 1.90 15.94 18.04
C TYR A 62 3.04 16.14 19.03
N THR A 63 3.49 15.07 19.67
CA THR A 63 4.79 14.97 20.36
C THR A 63 5.85 14.39 19.40
N GLU A 64 7.03 14.01 19.89
CA GLU A 64 8.03 13.32 19.07
C GLU A 64 7.60 11.91 18.67
N LYS A 65 6.82 11.21 19.51
CA LYS A 65 6.51 9.78 19.35
C LYS A 65 5.03 9.48 19.28
N GLN A 66 4.16 10.39 19.66
CA GLN A 66 2.71 10.12 19.81
C GLN A 66 1.90 11.31 19.28
N VAL A 67 0.63 11.01 18.94
CA VAL A 67 -0.38 11.99 18.57
C VAL A 67 -1.57 11.83 19.50
N PHE A 68 -1.98 12.90 20.15
CA PHE A 68 -3.17 12.95 20.99
C PHE A 68 -4.29 13.65 20.24
N HIS A 69 -5.51 13.17 20.41
CA HIS A 69 -6.70 13.72 19.76
C HIS A 69 -7.64 14.32 20.80
N GLU A 70 -8.08 15.53 20.56
CA GLU A 70 -9.06 16.23 21.39
C GLU A 70 -10.17 16.79 20.51
N ASN A 71 -11.43 16.59 20.89
CA ASN A 71 -12.56 17.15 20.18
C ASN A 71 -13.01 18.44 20.86
N LEU A 72 -13.08 19.53 20.09
CA LEU A 72 -13.45 20.85 20.56
C LEU A 72 -14.78 21.29 19.95
N LYS A 73 -15.64 21.94 20.73
CA LYS A 73 -16.78 22.68 20.20
C LYS A 73 -16.30 23.93 19.48
N ALA A 74 -17.13 24.47 18.59
CA ALA A 74 -16.76 25.64 17.79
C ALA A 74 -16.37 26.88 18.65
N ASP A 75 -17.02 27.07 19.77
CA ASP A 75 -16.75 28.14 20.73
C ASP A 75 -15.47 27.97 21.54
N GLN A 76 -14.94 26.74 21.63
CA GLN A 76 -13.73 26.39 22.37
C GLN A 76 -12.44 26.57 21.52
N VAL A 77 -12.55 26.62 20.19
CA VAL A 77 -11.39 26.60 19.29
C VAL A 77 -10.59 27.90 19.40
N ARG A 78 -11.25 29.05 19.42
CA ARG A 78 -10.56 30.35 19.54
C ARG A 78 -9.81 30.47 20.85
N PRO A 79 -10.41 30.24 22.03
CA PRO A 79 -9.68 30.23 23.30
C PRO A 79 -8.51 29.23 23.33
N PHE A 80 -8.68 28.04 22.75
CA PHE A 80 -7.62 27.05 22.63
C PHE A 80 -6.42 27.58 21.84
N VAL A 81 -6.66 28.20 20.68
CA VAL A 81 -5.61 28.76 19.82
C VAL A 81 -4.91 29.96 20.50
N GLU A 82 -5.66 30.83 21.16
CA GLU A 82 -5.15 31.97 21.94
C GLU A 82 -4.18 31.49 23.05
N GLN A 83 -4.65 30.59 23.88
CA GLN A 83 -3.85 30.01 24.96
C GLN A 83 -2.58 29.31 24.44
N ALA A 84 -2.72 28.58 23.32
CA ALA A 84 -1.60 27.87 22.72
C ALA A 84 -0.53 28.83 22.16
N LEU A 85 -0.93 29.96 21.58
CA LEU A 85 -0.01 30.98 21.07
C LEU A 85 0.66 31.77 22.18
N GLU A 86 -0.03 31.99 23.30
CA GLU A 86 0.55 32.64 24.47
C GLU A 86 1.61 31.80 25.17
N GLN A 87 1.39 30.49 25.25
CA GLN A 87 2.15 29.60 26.14
C GLN A 87 3.12 28.67 25.46
N ALA A 88 2.79 28.19 24.25
CA ALA A 88 3.42 27.00 23.64
C ALA A 88 3.95 27.19 22.23
N PHE A 89 3.34 28.05 21.41
CA PHE A 89 3.67 28.18 19.99
C PHE A 89 3.90 29.64 19.57
N ARG A 90 4.74 29.81 18.53
CA ARG A 90 5.06 31.13 17.97
C ARG A 90 4.53 31.36 16.58
N GLN A 91 3.85 30.38 16.02
CA GLN A 91 3.26 30.48 14.69
C GLN A 91 1.92 29.76 14.63
N CYS A 92 0.95 30.46 14.02
CA CYS A 92 -0.35 29.92 13.65
C CYS A 92 -0.56 30.14 12.16
N SER A 93 -0.98 29.11 11.41
CA SER A 93 -1.45 29.22 10.03
C SER A 93 -2.88 28.69 9.95
N GLY A 94 -3.78 29.42 9.29
CA GLY A 94 -5.16 29.02 9.10
C GLY A 94 -5.60 29.16 7.64
N TRP A 95 -6.50 28.29 7.19
CA TRP A 95 -7.01 28.25 5.82
C TRP A 95 -8.55 28.32 5.79
N ASP A 96 -9.08 29.20 4.92
CA ASP A 96 -10.52 29.42 4.73
C ASP A 96 -11.02 29.07 3.31
N GLY A 97 -10.20 28.39 2.50
CA GLY A 97 -10.50 27.97 1.14
C GLY A 97 -9.89 28.87 0.07
N GLU A 98 -9.82 30.17 0.28
CA GLU A 98 -9.19 31.14 -0.64
C GLU A 98 -7.87 31.68 -0.11
N TRP A 99 -7.74 31.76 1.19
CA TRP A 99 -6.63 32.44 1.83
C TRP A 99 -5.92 31.54 2.86
N GLU A 100 -4.60 31.72 2.93
CA GLU A 100 -3.77 31.32 4.03
C GLU A 100 -3.49 32.55 4.90
N HIS A 101 -3.90 32.47 6.15
CA HIS A 101 -3.63 33.45 7.17
C HIS A 101 -2.47 32.96 8.03
N THR A 102 -1.46 33.78 8.25
CA THR A 102 -0.32 33.42 9.11
C THR A 102 -0.11 34.47 10.19
N ILE A 103 -0.06 34.02 11.44
CA ILE A 103 0.32 34.80 12.62
C ILE A 103 1.67 34.33 13.08
N ARG A 104 2.60 35.23 13.31
CA ARG A 104 3.93 34.93 13.86
C ARG A 104 4.23 35.84 15.07
N ILE A 105 4.77 35.21 16.12
CA ILE A 105 5.20 35.89 17.34
C ILE A 105 6.74 35.79 17.40
N SER A 106 7.42 36.91 17.38
CA SER A 106 8.88 36.94 17.46
C SER A 106 9.36 36.53 18.84
N LYS A 107 10.66 36.24 19.00
CA LYS A 107 11.27 35.97 20.33
C LYS A 107 11.14 37.17 21.31
N LYS A 108 10.97 38.36 20.75
CA LYS A 108 10.77 39.63 21.55
C LYS A 108 9.27 39.94 21.76
N GLY A 109 8.36 39.04 21.40
CA GLY A 109 6.92 39.16 21.58
C GLY A 109 6.17 39.94 20.50
N LYS A 110 6.82 40.55 19.50
CA LYS A 110 6.14 41.28 18.42
C LYS A 110 5.29 40.34 17.60
N VAL A 111 4.00 40.64 17.48
CA VAL A 111 3.01 39.91 16.70
C VAL A 111 2.97 40.45 15.25
N THR A 112 2.94 39.59 14.27
CA THR A 112 2.77 39.95 12.86
C THR A 112 1.75 39.05 12.23
N GLY A 113 0.74 39.62 11.55
CA GLY A 113 -0.25 38.91 10.76
C GLY A 113 0.02 39.12 9.26
N SER A 114 -0.16 38.07 8.46
CA SER A 114 -0.10 38.16 7.00
C SER A 114 -1.17 37.25 6.37
N LYS A 115 -1.60 37.62 5.17
CA LYS A 115 -2.62 36.90 4.42
C LYS A 115 -2.13 36.73 2.98
N LYS A 116 -2.23 35.51 2.46
CA LYS A 116 -1.82 35.16 1.09
C LYS A 116 -2.92 34.38 0.40
N ARG A 117 -3.22 34.70 -0.85
CA ARG A 117 -4.16 33.93 -1.65
C ARG A 117 -3.54 32.60 -2.06
N VAL A 118 -4.27 31.52 -1.87
CA VAL A 118 -3.79 30.15 -2.15
C VAL A 118 -4.62 29.58 -3.29
N ALA A 119 -3.95 29.05 -4.32
CA ALA A 119 -4.64 28.32 -5.37
C ALA A 119 -5.29 27.04 -4.78
N ALA A 120 -6.47 26.68 -5.24
CA ALA A 120 -7.25 25.54 -4.73
C ALA A 120 -6.45 24.20 -4.72
N THR A 121 -5.47 24.06 -5.63
CA THR A 121 -4.56 22.90 -5.70
C THR A 121 -3.46 22.89 -4.63
N GLN A 122 -3.17 24.02 -3.99
CA GLN A 122 -2.12 24.19 -2.98
C GLN A 122 -2.68 24.30 -1.56
N ALA A 123 -3.98 24.51 -1.39
CA ALA A 123 -4.61 24.56 -0.08
C ALA A 123 -4.68 23.14 0.53
N PRO A 124 -4.45 23.01 1.86
CA PRO A 124 -4.66 21.72 2.53
C PRO A 124 -6.11 21.26 2.38
N LYS A 125 -6.32 19.99 2.04
CA LYS A 125 -7.68 19.45 1.91
C LYS A 125 -8.44 19.54 3.25
N ALA A 126 -9.70 19.98 3.20
CA ALA A 126 -10.60 19.96 4.34
C ALA A 126 -10.89 18.50 4.76
N GLN A 127 -10.77 18.20 6.06
CA GLN A 127 -11.08 16.88 6.61
C GLN A 127 -12.37 16.98 7.44
N THR A 128 -13.52 16.86 6.82
CA THR A 128 -14.83 17.03 7.47
C THR A 128 -15.29 15.82 8.25
N GLU A 129 -14.81 14.61 7.94
CA GLU A 129 -15.20 13.37 8.61
C GLU A 129 -14.02 12.69 9.29
N ASN A 130 -14.26 12.07 10.45
CA ASN A 130 -13.26 11.30 11.20
C ASN A 130 -13.02 9.91 10.59
N ASN A 131 -14.06 9.32 9.96
CA ASN A 131 -13.97 8.07 9.24
C ASN A 131 -14.01 8.35 7.74
N ARG A 132 -12.85 8.33 7.08
CA ARG A 132 -12.80 8.16 5.65
C ARG A 132 -13.39 6.78 5.34
N LYS A 133 -14.62 6.73 4.81
CA LYS A 133 -15.10 5.49 4.22
C LYS A 133 -14.11 5.12 3.14
N LYS A 134 -13.41 4.00 3.32
CA LYS A 134 -12.53 3.48 2.28
C LYS A 134 -13.42 3.11 1.10
N HIS A 135 -13.24 3.76 -0.04
CA HIS A 135 -13.88 3.35 -1.28
C HIS A 135 -13.15 2.09 -1.76
N TYR A 136 -13.87 1.01 -1.84
CA TYR A 136 -13.40 -0.24 -2.38
C TYR A 136 -13.74 -0.31 -3.86
N LEU A 137 -12.88 -0.94 -4.67
CA LEU A 137 -13.11 -1.13 -6.11
C LEU A 137 -14.26 -2.10 -6.40
N LEU A 138 -14.45 -3.07 -5.51
CA LEU A 138 -15.60 -3.98 -5.54
C LEU A 138 -16.62 -3.46 -4.51
N GLU A 139 -17.57 -2.66 -4.95
CA GLU A 139 -18.48 -1.94 -4.06
C GLU A 139 -19.60 -2.83 -3.52
N GLU A 140 -19.98 -2.61 -2.25
CA GLU A 140 -21.19 -3.18 -1.66
C GLU A 140 -22.43 -2.64 -2.38
N GLY A 141 -23.42 -3.49 -2.59
CA GLY A 141 -24.64 -3.17 -3.35
C GLY A 141 -24.57 -3.57 -4.82
N THR A 142 -23.39 -3.97 -5.32
CA THR A 142 -23.22 -4.54 -6.64
C THR A 142 -23.24 -6.07 -6.56
N ILE A 143 -24.05 -6.73 -7.41
CA ILE A 143 -24.08 -8.19 -7.48
C ILE A 143 -22.85 -8.65 -8.27
N ILE A 144 -21.89 -9.27 -7.59
CA ILE A 144 -20.68 -9.85 -8.14
C ILE A 144 -20.78 -11.38 -8.00
N PRO A 145 -21.14 -12.11 -9.07
CA PRO A 145 -21.47 -13.53 -8.95
C PRO A 145 -20.42 -14.40 -8.25
N PRO A 146 -19.10 -14.25 -8.51
CA PRO A 146 -18.09 -14.98 -7.76
C PRO A 146 -18.11 -14.69 -6.25
N LEU A 147 -18.33 -13.44 -5.82
CA LEU A 147 -18.38 -13.09 -4.41
C LEU A 147 -19.63 -13.64 -3.70
N VAL A 148 -20.74 -13.79 -4.44
CA VAL A 148 -21.97 -14.42 -3.92
C VAL A 148 -21.74 -15.92 -3.72
N ASP A 149 -21.18 -16.60 -4.71
CA ASP A 149 -20.89 -18.05 -4.63
C ASP A 149 -19.83 -18.37 -3.54
N MET A 150 -18.93 -17.45 -3.27
CA MET A 150 -17.95 -17.57 -2.16
C MET A 150 -18.59 -17.29 -0.77
N GLY A 151 -19.85 -16.86 -0.70
CA GLY A 151 -20.52 -16.46 0.53
C GLY A 151 -19.97 -15.18 1.14
N ILE A 152 -19.25 -14.35 0.36
CA ILE A 152 -18.73 -13.05 0.78
C ILE A 152 -19.81 -11.98 0.64
N PHE A 153 -20.62 -12.08 -0.42
CA PHE A 153 -21.81 -11.27 -0.64
C PHE A 153 -23.08 -12.11 -0.45
N THR A 154 -24.15 -11.47 -0.03
CA THR A 154 -25.49 -12.03 -0.13
C THR A 154 -25.99 -11.97 -1.58
N ALA A 155 -27.11 -12.58 -1.89
CA ALA A 155 -27.76 -12.51 -3.20
C ALA A 155 -28.09 -11.06 -3.61
N GLU A 156 -28.29 -10.17 -2.65
CA GLU A 156 -28.58 -8.74 -2.84
C GLU A 156 -27.29 -7.87 -2.91
N GLY A 157 -26.11 -8.48 -2.91
CA GLY A 157 -24.83 -7.79 -3.00
C GLY A 157 -24.33 -7.14 -1.69
N LYS A 158 -24.94 -7.50 -0.53
CA LYS A 158 -24.48 -7.01 0.78
C LYS A 158 -23.33 -7.86 1.31
N ILE A 159 -22.37 -7.23 1.99
CA ILE A 159 -21.23 -7.94 2.59
C ILE A 159 -21.73 -8.79 3.78
N VAL A 160 -21.38 -10.07 3.78
CA VAL A 160 -21.57 -10.96 4.92
C VAL A 160 -20.59 -10.58 6.02
N ARG A 161 -21.10 -10.15 7.18
CA ARG A 161 -20.29 -9.57 8.26
C ARG A 161 -19.08 -10.41 8.68
N THR A 162 -19.23 -11.72 8.76
CA THR A 162 -18.15 -12.66 9.12
C THR A 162 -17.10 -12.81 8.03
N MET A 163 -17.38 -12.38 6.80
CA MET A 163 -16.48 -12.44 5.63
C MET A 163 -15.84 -11.10 5.31
N TYR A 164 -16.01 -10.09 6.16
CA TYR A 164 -15.53 -8.73 5.90
C TYR A 164 -14.01 -8.66 5.70
N ASP A 165 -13.24 -9.43 6.48
CA ASP A 165 -11.78 -9.47 6.31
C ASP A 165 -11.38 -10.11 4.98
N LYS A 166 -12.09 -11.15 4.54
CA LYS A 166 -11.87 -11.76 3.22
C LYS A 166 -12.21 -10.79 2.08
N TYR A 167 -13.30 -10.04 2.23
CA TYR A 167 -13.67 -8.96 1.31
C TYR A 167 -12.56 -7.89 1.22
N ARG A 168 -11.98 -7.48 2.35
CA ARG A 168 -10.85 -6.52 2.38
C ARG A 168 -9.62 -7.06 1.65
N GLN A 169 -9.26 -8.33 1.87
CA GLN A 169 -8.13 -8.97 1.20
C GLN A 169 -8.32 -9.01 -0.32
N ILE A 170 -9.51 -9.37 -0.78
CA ILE A 170 -9.83 -9.39 -2.21
C ILE A 170 -9.73 -7.99 -2.82
N ASN A 171 -10.31 -6.98 -2.16
CA ASN A 171 -10.18 -5.60 -2.62
C ASN A 171 -8.72 -5.13 -2.65
N ARG A 172 -7.92 -5.54 -1.65
CA ARG A 172 -6.48 -5.21 -1.64
C ARG A 172 -5.75 -5.79 -2.84
N PHE A 173 -6.07 -7.02 -3.23
CA PHE A 173 -5.52 -7.63 -4.44
C PHE A 173 -5.88 -6.82 -5.69
N VAL A 174 -7.14 -6.46 -5.84
CA VAL A 174 -7.61 -5.66 -6.99
C VAL A 174 -6.98 -4.26 -6.99
N GLU A 175 -6.84 -3.61 -5.84
CA GLU A 175 -6.15 -2.32 -5.70
C GLU A 175 -4.69 -2.40 -6.17
N LEU A 176 -3.96 -3.46 -5.79
CA LEU A 176 -2.57 -3.64 -6.19
C LEU A 176 -2.39 -3.83 -7.70
N ILE A 177 -3.40 -4.40 -8.37
CA ILE A 177 -3.43 -4.53 -9.83
C ILE A 177 -3.83 -3.20 -10.47
N ASP A 178 -4.83 -2.50 -9.91
CA ASP A 178 -5.27 -1.19 -10.40
C ASP A 178 -4.16 -0.14 -10.39
N ASP A 179 -3.30 -0.18 -9.39
CA ASP A 179 -2.13 0.71 -9.28
C ASP A 179 -1.20 0.63 -10.51
N GLU A 180 -1.16 -0.51 -11.21
CA GLU A 180 -0.25 -0.75 -12.34
C GLU A 180 -1.01 -1.11 -13.64
N ILE A 181 -2.32 -0.90 -13.69
CA ILE A 181 -3.16 -1.28 -14.84
C ILE A 181 -2.75 -0.57 -16.13
N ASP A 182 -2.17 0.62 -16.02
CA ASP A 182 -1.71 1.42 -17.16
C ASP A 182 -0.49 0.80 -17.87
N ALA A 183 0.20 -0.15 -17.23
CA ALA A 183 1.26 -0.92 -17.88
C ALA A 183 0.72 -1.96 -18.87
N LEU A 184 -0.59 -2.29 -18.79
CA LEU A 184 -1.25 -3.23 -19.71
C LEU A 184 -1.73 -2.50 -20.97
N PRO A 185 -1.76 -3.20 -22.13
CA PRO A 185 -2.21 -2.60 -23.40
C PRO A 185 -3.68 -2.22 -23.33
N THR A 186 -4.06 -1.17 -24.07
CA THR A 186 -5.44 -0.65 -24.13
C THR A 186 -6.15 -0.99 -25.45
N ASP A 187 -5.40 -1.27 -26.48
CA ASP A 187 -5.82 -1.40 -27.88
C ASP A 187 -5.78 -2.84 -28.41
N GLN A 188 -5.43 -3.78 -27.56
CA GLN A 188 -5.37 -5.21 -27.90
C GLN A 188 -5.84 -6.08 -26.75
N THR A 189 -6.11 -7.35 -27.03
CA THR A 189 -6.44 -8.36 -26.01
C THR A 189 -5.30 -8.50 -25.02
N ILE A 190 -5.59 -8.32 -23.74
CA ILE A 190 -4.68 -8.60 -22.62
C ILE A 190 -4.71 -10.10 -22.34
N ARG A 191 -3.56 -10.77 -22.40
CA ARG A 191 -3.42 -12.19 -22.10
C ARG A 191 -2.78 -12.41 -20.76
N ILE A 192 -3.45 -13.16 -19.91
CA ILE A 192 -3.07 -13.41 -18.53
C ILE A 192 -2.98 -14.90 -18.28
N VAL A 193 -1.92 -15.34 -17.62
CA VAL A 193 -1.80 -16.71 -17.10
C VAL A 193 -1.77 -16.67 -15.58
N ASP A 194 -2.59 -17.52 -14.95
CA ASP A 194 -2.62 -17.72 -13.50
C ASP A 194 -2.10 -19.13 -13.17
N PHE A 195 -0.88 -19.19 -12.67
CA PHE A 195 -0.22 -20.44 -12.32
C PHE A 195 -0.57 -20.91 -10.90
N GLY A 196 -0.98 -22.18 -10.79
CA GLY A 196 -1.44 -22.75 -9.53
C GLY A 196 -2.75 -22.13 -9.07
N CYS A 197 -3.69 -21.96 -10.01
CA CYS A 197 -4.93 -21.21 -9.78
C CYS A 197 -5.81 -21.81 -8.67
N GLY A 198 -5.68 -23.09 -8.35
CA GLY A 198 -6.47 -23.78 -7.33
C GLY A 198 -7.98 -23.59 -7.57
N LYS A 199 -8.72 -23.19 -6.53
CA LYS A 199 -10.15 -22.86 -6.64
C LYS A 199 -10.43 -21.55 -7.38
N SER A 200 -9.41 -20.84 -7.81
CA SER A 200 -9.44 -19.68 -8.71
C SER A 200 -10.28 -18.49 -8.24
N TYR A 201 -10.52 -18.34 -6.96
CA TYR A 201 -11.36 -17.26 -6.43
C TYR A 201 -10.88 -15.88 -6.87
N LEU A 202 -9.57 -15.63 -6.79
CA LEU A 202 -9.00 -14.34 -7.19
C LEU A 202 -8.94 -14.18 -8.70
N THR A 203 -8.81 -15.27 -9.47
CA THR A 203 -8.85 -15.26 -10.94
C THR A 203 -10.22 -14.84 -11.45
N PHE A 204 -11.32 -15.36 -10.86
CA PHE A 204 -12.68 -14.94 -11.19
C PHE A 204 -12.89 -13.44 -10.89
N ILE A 205 -12.37 -12.97 -9.77
CA ILE A 205 -12.45 -11.55 -9.40
C ILE A 205 -11.60 -10.68 -10.33
N LEU A 206 -10.42 -11.14 -10.72
CA LEU A 206 -9.56 -10.46 -11.67
C LEU A 206 -10.26 -10.31 -13.02
N TYR A 207 -10.90 -11.39 -13.52
CA TYR A 207 -11.68 -11.33 -14.75
C TYR A 207 -12.82 -10.31 -14.63
N TYR A 208 -13.64 -10.40 -13.58
CA TYR A 208 -14.72 -9.46 -13.33
C TYR A 208 -14.21 -8.02 -13.31
N TYR A 209 -13.13 -7.76 -12.58
CA TYR A 209 -12.56 -6.42 -12.46
C TYR A 209 -12.08 -5.87 -13.81
N LEU A 210 -11.34 -6.65 -14.57
CA LEU A 210 -10.77 -6.19 -15.84
C LEU A 210 -11.85 -6.07 -16.94
N VAL A 211 -12.75 -7.05 -17.05
CA VAL A 211 -13.75 -7.10 -18.10
C VAL A 211 -14.97 -6.26 -17.75
N GLU A 212 -15.55 -6.46 -16.55
CA GLU A 212 -16.83 -5.83 -16.21
C GLU A 212 -16.65 -4.40 -15.68
N LEU A 213 -15.63 -4.13 -14.89
CA LEU A 213 -15.42 -2.78 -14.33
C LEU A 213 -14.54 -1.92 -15.23
N LYS A 214 -13.41 -2.44 -15.71
CA LYS A 214 -12.46 -1.66 -16.53
C LYS A 214 -12.75 -1.74 -18.04
N LYS A 215 -13.69 -2.58 -18.46
CA LYS A 215 -14.10 -2.77 -19.89
C LYS A 215 -12.92 -3.08 -20.80
N ARG A 216 -11.95 -3.86 -20.29
CA ARG A 216 -10.78 -4.29 -21.05
C ARG A 216 -11.10 -5.59 -21.80
N ASP A 217 -10.52 -5.76 -22.98
CA ASP A 217 -10.53 -7.03 -23.69
C ASP A 217 -9.47 -7.96 -23.09
N VAL A 218 -9.89 -9.06 -22.45
CA VAL A 218 -9.02 -9.92 -21.64
C VAL A 218 -9.28 -11.39 -21.95
N LYS A 219 -8.20 -12.18 -22.06
CA LYS A 219 -8.21 -13.64 -22.06
C LYS A 219 -7.38 -14.13 -20.88
N ILE A 220 -7.95 -14.94 -20.01
CA ILE A 220 -7.24 -15.52 -18.85
C ILE A 220 -7.22 -17.03 -18.99
N THR A 221 -6.04 -17.61 -18.80
CA THR A 221 -5.85 -19.07 -18.66
C THR A 221 -5.36 -19.39 -17.27
N GLY A 222 -6.12 -20.12 -16.49
CA GLY A 222 -5.71 -20.65 -15.19
C GLY A 222 -5.17 -22.08 -15.34
N LEU A 223 -4.07 -22.39 -14.66
CA LEU A 223 -3.43 -23.69 -14.66
C LEU A 223 -3.36 -24.29 -13.27
N ASP A 224 -3.72 -25.57 -13.17
CA ASP A 224 -3.52 -26.37 -11.94
C ASP A 224 -3.32 -27.84 -12.31
N LEU A 225 -2.69 -28.60 -11.42
CA LEU A 225 -2.46 -30.04 -11.62
C LEU A 225 -3.72 -30.89 -11.39
N LYS A 226 -4.71 -30.39 -10.68
CA LYS A 226 -5.88 -31.13 -10.21
C LYS A 226 -7.04 -31.04 -11.21
N ALA A 227 -7.29 -32.12 -11.93
CA ALA A 227 -8.34 -32.17 -12.97
C ALA A 227 -9.75 -31.90 -12.44
N ASP A 228 -10.08 -32.33 -11.23
CA ASP A 228 -11.38 -32.09 -10.59
C ASP A 228 -11.57 -30.61 -10.23
N VAL A 229 -10.50 -29.94 -9.79
CA VAL A 229 -10.52 -28.49 -9.54
C VAL A 229 -10.73 -27.72 -10.83
N ILE A 230 -9.99 -28.04 -11.87
CA ILE A 230 -10.11 -27.43 -13.21
C ILE A 230 -11.52 -27.61 -13.81
N ALA A 231 -12.09 -28.82 -13.72
CA ALA A 231 -13.46 -29.07 -14.18
C ALA A 231 -14.49 -28.17 -13.45
N ASN A 232 -14.34 -28.01 -12.13
CA ASN A 232 -15.20 -27.15 -11.33
C ASN A 232 -15.01 -25.65 -11.68
N CYS A 233 -13.79 -25.21 -11.91
CA CYS A 233 -13.49 -23.83 -12.32
C CYS A 233 -14.09 -23.51 -13.70
N ASN A 234 -13.95 -24.39 -14.69
CA ASN A 234 -14.58 -24.22 -16.01
C ASN A 234 -16.11 -24.19 -15.93
N LYS A 235 -16.71 -25.03 -15.07
CA LYS A 235 -18.15 -25.00 -14.81
C LYS A 235 -18.60 -23.66 -14.20
N ALA A 236 -17.83 -23.11 -13.27
CA ALA A 236 -18.09 -21.82 -12.65
C ALA A 236 -17.92 -20.67 -13.66
N ALA A 237 -16.85 -20.66 -14.46
CA ALA A 237 -16.64 -19.68 -15.52
C ALA A 237 -17.84 -19.61 -16.47
N LYS A 238 -18.30 -20.78 -16.94
CA LYS A 238 -19.51 -20.89 -17.78
C LYS A 238 -20.77 -20.37 -17.08
N LYS A 239 -20.95 -20.68 -15.77
CA LYS A 239 -22.08 -20.19 -14.97
C LYS A 239 -22.09 -18.67 -14.91
N TYR A 240 -20.91 -18.02 -14.82
CA TYR A 240 -20.80 -16.57 -14.73
C TYR A 240 -20.83 -15.86 -16.10
N GLY A 241 -20.82 -16.61 -17.21
CA GLY A 241 -20.72 -16.05 -18.56
C GLY A 241 -19.32 -15.49 -18.88
N TYR A 242 -18.27 -16.03 -18.25
CA TYR A 242 -16.89 -15.60 -18.45
C TYR A 242 -16.24 -16.40 -19.60
N ASP A 243 -16.69 -16.15 -20.82
CA ASP A 243 -16.36 -16.97 -22.01
C ASP A 243 -14.86 -16.96 -22.36
N ARG A 244 -14.11 -15.94 -21.90
CA ARG A 244 -12.66 -15.80 -22.16
C ARG A 244 -11.79 -16.11 -20.92
N LEU A 245 -12.39 -16.78 -19.94
CA LEU A 245 -11.71 -17.35 -18.77
C LEU A 245 -11.74 -18.87 -18.90
N THR A 246 -10.60 -19.47 -19.15
CA THR A 246 -10.45 -20.93 -19.30
C THR A 246 -9.50 -21.49 -18.27
N PHE A 247 -9.69 -22.75 -17.93
CA PHE A 247 -8.83 -23.46 -16.99
C PHE A 247 -8.35 -24.77 -17.60
N GLU A 248 -7.07 -25.06 -17.46
CA GLU A 248 -6.39 -26.19 -18.07
C GLU A 248 -5.61 -27.00 -17.03
N VAL A 249 -5.61 -28.32 -17.19
CA VAL A 249 -4.74 -29.20 -16.38
C VAL A 249 -3.35 -29.14 -16.98
N GLY A 250 -2.38 -28.70 -16.17
CA GLY A 250 -1.00 -28.59 -16.65
C GLY A 250 0.01 -28.40 -15.55
N ASP A 251 1.23 -28.87 -15.81
CA ASP A 251 2.38 -28.58 -14.98
C ASP A 251 2.99 -27.22 -15.33
N ILE A 252 3.28 -26.42 -14.33
CA ILE A 252 3.87 -25.08 -14.52
C ILE A 252 5.22 -25.18 -15.23
N GLY A 253 6.05 -26.17 -14.87
CA GLY A 253 7.40 -26.31 -15.42
C GLY A 253 7.45 -26.57 -16.93
N GLY A 254 6.45 -27.26 -17.47
CA GLY A 254 6.37 -27.63 -18.88
C GLY A 254 5.41 -26.77 -19.71
N TYR A 255 4.80 -25.73 -19.14
CA TYR A 255 3.82 -24.91 -19.86
C TYR A 255 4.46 -23.98 -20.89
N GLU A 256 3.98 -24.05 -22.10
CA GLU A 256 4.36 -23.14 -23.18
C GLU A 256 3.12 -22.42 -23.72
N SER A 257 3.30 -21.17 -24.11
CA SER A 257 2.24 -20.36 -24.74
C SER A 257 2.67 -19.96 -26.13
N ASP A 258 1.81 -20.22 -27.13
CA ASP A 258 2.01 -19.77 -28.51
C ASP A 258 1.68 -18.28 -28.70
N GLU A 259 1.00 -17.67 -27.71
CA GLU A 259 0.61 -16.26 -27.73
C GLU A 259 1.46 -15.45 -26.72
N PRO A 260 1.73 -14.16 -27.01
CA PRO A 260 2.43 -13.30 -26.05
C PRO A 260 1.60 -13.11 -24.78
N ILE A 261 2.22 -13.27 -23.61
CA ILE A 261 1.58 -13.10 -22.31
C ILE A 261 1.90 -11.72 -21.78
N ASP A 262 0.88 -10.94 -21.42
CA ASP A 262 1.01 -9.59 -20.89
C ASP A 262 1.16 -9.57 -19.36
N MET A 263 0.49 -10.53 -18.67
CA MET A 263 0.52 -10.58 -17.21
C MET A 263 0.58 -12.02 -16.71
N VAL A 264 1.40 -12.25 -15.71
CA VAL A 264 1.46 -13.52 -14.98
C VAL A 264 1.03 -13.30 -13.53
N VAL A 265 0.13 -14.16 -13.08
CA VAL A 265 -0.33 -14.25 -11.69
C VAL A 265 0.05 -15.62 -11.14
N SER A 266 0.52 -15.66 -9.89
CA SER A 266 0.85 -16.89 -9.20
C SER A 266 0.60 -16.71 -7.70
N LEU A 267 -0.60 -17.08 -7.25
CA LEU A 267 -1.02 -16.83 -5.87
C LEU A 267 -0.93 -18.08 -4.99
N HIS A 268 -0.86 -19.25 -5.58
CA HIS A 268 -0.87 -20.53 -4.85
C HIS A 268 0.14 -21.57 -5.41
N ALA A 269 1.10 -21.11 -6.22
CA ALA A 269 2.23 -21.97 -6.61
C ALA A 269 3.20 -22.09 -5.42
N CYS A 270 3.35 -23.30 -4.90
CA CYS A 270 4.17 -23.56 -3.73
C CYS A 270 5.64 -23.78 -4.10
N ASP A 271 6.54 -23.27 -3.26
CA ASP A 271 7.99 -23.50 -3.30
C ASP A 271 8.60 -23.19 -4.68
N THR A 272 9.28 -24.17 -5.30
CA THR A 272 9.93 -24.00 -6.61
C THR A 272 8.94 -23.80 -7.76
N ALA A 273 7.66 -24.16 -7.62
CA ALA A 273 6.64 -23.86 -8.62
C ALA A 273 6.48 -22.33 -8.82
N THR A 274 6.69 -21.53 -7.78
CA THR A 274 6.79 -20.06 -7.91
C THR A 274 7.96 -19.65 -8.81
N ASP A 275 9.10 -20.33 -8.71
CA ASP A 275 10.29 -20.03 -9.50
C ASP A 275 10.07 -20.31 -10.98
N TYR A 276 9.38 -21.41 -11.33
CA TYR A 276 8.96 -21.70 -12.71
C TYR A 276 7.98 -20.65 -13.23
N ALA A 277 7.00 -20.22 -12.41
CA ALA A 277 6.06 -19.19 -12.81
C ALA A 277 6.77 -17.85 -13.13
N LEU A 278 7.73 -17.44 -12.28
CA LEU A 278 8.53 -16.24 -12.51
C LEU A 278 9.46 -16.39 -13.72
N TYR A 279 10.05 -17.57 -13.91
CA TYR A 279 10.88 -17.88 -15.06
C TYR A 279 10.11 -17.75 -16.39
N HIS A 280 8.91 -18.33 -16.48
CA HIS A 280 8.05 -18.17 -17.65
C HIS A 280 7.66 -16.71 -17.88
N ALA A 281 7.31 -15.97 -16.83
CA ALA A 281 6.99 -14.56 -16.92
C ALA A 281 8.17 -13.73 -17.49
N ILE A 282 9.39 -14.03 -17.08
CA ILE A 282 10.60 -13.40 -17.61
C ILE A 282 10.84 -13.77 -19.08
N ARG A 283 10.73 -15.05 -19.44
CA ARG A 283 10.89 -15.52 -20.83
C ARG A 283 9.90 -14.86 -21.78
N TRP A 284 8.63 -14.79 -21.39
CA TRP A 284 7.55 -14.15 -22.19
C TRP A 284 7.65 -12.64 -22.17
N LYS A 285 8.53 -12.08 -21.34
CA LYS A 285 8.67 -10.63 -21.16
C LYS A 285 7.35 -10.00 -20.74
N ALA A 286 6.59 -10.67 -19.86
CA ALA A 286 5.32 -10.21 -19.37
C ALA A 286 5.45 -8.77 -18.81
N LYS A 287 4.45 -7.93 -19.04
CA LYS A 287 4.46 -6.52 -18.61
C LYS A 287 4.25 -6.40 -17.10
N LEU A 288 3.43 -7.28 -16.52
CA LEU A 288 3.11 -7.34 -15.11
C LEU A 288 3.28 -8.75 -14.55
N ILE A 289 3.81 -8.82 -13.33
CA ILE A 289 3.92 -10.07 -12.56
C ILE A 289 3.39 -9.81 -11.15
N PHE A 290 2.47 -10.66 -10.69
CA PHE A 290 1.96 -10.67 -9.32
C PHE A 290 2.13 -12.08 -8.76
N SER A 291 2.99 -12.24 -7.76
CA SER A 291 3.24 -13.54 -7.14
C SER A 291 3.12 -13.45 -5.62
N VAL A 292 2.41 -14.39 -5.01
CA VAL A 292 2.28 -14.54 -3.55
C VAL A 292 2.89 -15.88 -3.15
N PRO A 293 4.19 -15.92 -2.85
CA PRO A 293 4.87 -17.15 -2.45
C PRO A 293 4.39 -17.58 -1.06
N CYS A 294 3.82 -18.77 -0.95
CA CYS A 294 3.30 -19.28 0.32
C CYS A 294 4.27 -20.24 1.02
N CYS A 295 5.20 -20.85 0.30
CA CYS A 295 6.17 -21.82 0.80
C CYS A 295 7.56 -21.53 0.24
N GLN A 296 8.62 -21.75 1.06
CA GLN A 296 10.02 -21.53 0.70
C GLN A 296 10.87 -22.65 1.33
N HIS A 297 10.56 -23.92 1.00
CA HIS A 297 11.24 -25.09 1.58
C HIS A 297 12.61 -25.32 0.97
N GLU A 298 12.80 -25.00 -0.31
CA GLU A 298 14.06 -25.22 -1.04
C GLU A 298 15.23 -24.57 -0.29
N LEU A 299 15.22 -23.26 -0.09
CA LEU A 299 16.32 -22.55 0.54
C LEU A 299 16.45 -22.89 2.02
N ASN A 300 15.34 -23.15 2.71
CA ASN A 300 15.40 -23.64 4.09
C ASN A 300 16.15 -24.97 4.22
N GLY A 301 16.00 -25.87 3.25
CA GLY A 301 16.75 -27.11 3.18
C GLY A 301 18.26 -26.92 2.97
N GLN A 302 18.61 -26.02 2.07
CA GLN A 302 20.00 -25.73 1.68
C GLN A 302 20.77 -24.89 2.70
N MET A 303 20.11 -23.94 3.37
CA MET A 303 20.71 -22.88 4.16
C MET A 303 21.66 -23.37 5.26
N LYS A 304 22.96 -23.02 5.15
CA LYS A 304 24.02 -23.25 6.12
C LYS A 304 24.91 -22.01 6.15
N SER A 305 25.43 -21.65 7.32
CA SER A 305 26.44 -20.60 7.47
C SER A 305 27.21 -20.82 8.77
N GLU A 306 28.53 -20.69 8.68
CA GLU A 306 29.41 -20.68 9.84
C GLU A 306 29.44 -19.31 10.52
N ASN A 307 29.53 -18.24 9.72
CA ASN A 307 29.59 -16.85 10.21
C ASN A 307 28.28 -16.40 10.88
N LEU A 308 27.13 -16.83 10.33
CA LEU A 308 25.79 -16.46 10.78
C LEU A 308 25.02 -17.65 11.35
N SER A 309 25.74 -18.55 12.07
CA SER A 309 25.13 -19.75 12.68
C SER A 309 23.94 -19.43 13.61
N ILE A 310 23.88 -18.22 14.17
CA ILE A 310 22.75 -17.73 14.96
C ILE A 310 21.43 -17.74 14.17
N LEU A 311 21.46 -17.56 12.85
CA LEU A 311 20.28 -17.58 11.98
C LEU A 311 19.91 -19.01 11.54
N THR A 312 20.85 -19.96 11.60
CA THR A 312 20.64 -21.30 11.06
C THR A 312 20.42 -22.37 12.15
N ARG A 313 20.88 -22.15 13.39
CA ARG A 313 20.79 -23.12 14.48
C ARG A 313 19.42 -23.29 15.13
N TYR A 314 18.55 -22.23 15.05
CA TYR A 314 17.20 -22.30 15.60
C TYR A 314 16.20 -22.52 14.47
N GLY A 315 15.45 -23.62 14.46
CA GLY A 315 14.59 -24.02 13.36
C GLY A 315 13.59 -22.93 12.92
N ILE A 316 12.93 -22.27 13.86
CA ILE A 316 11.97 -21.19 13.54
C ILE A 316 12.66 -19.93 12.96
N VAL A 317 13.88 -19.62 13.43
CA VAL A 317 14.65 -18.48 12.89
C VAL A 317 15.12 -18.81 11.48
N LYS A 318 15.65 -20.02 11.28
CA LYS A 318 16.11 -20.50 9.98
C LYS A 318 14.98 -20.47 8.95
N GLU A 319 13.80 -21.02 9.30
CA GLU A 319 12.62 -21.06 8.40
C GLU A 319 12.18 -19.66 7.98
N ARG A 320 12.05 -18.73 8.93
CA ARG A 320 11.64 -17.36 8.64
C ARG A 320 12.70 -16.59 7.83
N THR A 321 13.96 -16.78 8.16
CA THR A 321 15.08 -16.17 7.43
C THR A 321 15.14 -16.69 5.99
N ALA A 322 15.04 -18.00 5.80
CA ALA A 322 15.00 -18.61 4.48
C ALA A 322 13.82 -18.11 3.64
N ALA A 323 12.64 -17.98 4.24
CA ALA A 323 11.47 -17.46 3.54
C ALA A 323 11.68 -16.03 3.01
N LEU A 324 12.15 -15.12 3.87
CA LEU A 324 12.41 -13.74 3.48
C LEU A 324 13.55 -13.63 2.46
N MET A 325 14.60 -14.45 2.61
CA MET A 325 15.73 -14.48 1.66
C MET A 325 15.31 -15.00 0.30
N THR A 326 14.49 -16.06 0.24
CA THR A 326 13.95 -16.58 -1.03
C THR A 326 13.22 -15.49 -1.80
N ASP A 327 12.33 -14.77 -1.14
CA ASP A 327 11.53 -13.74 -1.80
C ASP A 327 12.37 -12.50 -2.17
N ALA A 328 13.39 -12.17 -1.38
CA ALA A 328 14.35 -11.11 -1.71
C ALA A 328 15.22 -11.49 -2.92
N ILE A 329 15.70 -12.74 -3.01
CA ILE A 329 16.46 -13.24 -4.16
C ILE A 329 15.59 -13.22 -5.42
N ARG A 330 14.33 -13.69 -5.36
CA ARG A 330 13.36 -13.61 -6.46
C ARG A 330 13.17 -12.18 -6.94
N ALA A 331 13.00 -11.23 -6.01
CA ALA A 331 12.86 -9.82 -6.33
C ALA A 331 14.10 -9.25 -7.03
N ASN A 332 15.30 -9.58 -6.57
CA ASN A 332 16.55 -9.15 -7.19
C ASN A 332 16.78 -9.79 -8.58
N LEU A 333 16.42 -11.05 -8.77
CA LEU A 333 16.47 -11.71 -10.09
C LEU A 333 15.51 -11.04 -11.09
N LEU A 334 14.35 -10.58 -10.65
CA LEU A 334 13.43 -9.81 -11.46
C LEU A 334 14.00 -8.42 -11.81
N ILE A 335 14.67 -7.74 -10.87
CA ILE A 335 15.36 -6.45 -11.14
C ILE A 335 16.43 -6.65 -12.20
N GLU A 336 17.27 -7.67 -12.07
CA GLU A 336 18.30 -8.01 -13.05
C GLU A 336 17.69 -8.31 -14.42
N SER A 337 16.54 -9.01 -14.46
CA SER A 337 15.79 -9.37 -15.67
C SER A 337 15.06 -8.19 -16.32
N GLY A 338 15.07 -7.00 -15.72
CA GLY A 338 14.48 -5.78 -16.30
C GLY A 338 13.10 -5.43 -15.78
N TYR A 339 12.84 -5.70 -14.50
CA TYR A 339 11.60 -5.34 -13.83
C TYR A 339 11.83 -4.38 -12.67
N ARG A 340 10.99 -3.36 -12.57
CA ARG A 340 10.82 -2.58 -11.33
C ARG A 340 10.02 -3.44 -10.36
N THR A 341 10.66 -3.89 -9.31
CA THR A 341 10.11 -4.89 -8.38
C THR A 341 9.88 -4.31 -7.00
N GLN A 342 8.79 -4.71 -6.36
CA GLN A 342 8.41 -4.34 -5.01
C GLN A 342 7.95 -5.58 -4.24
N LEU A 343 8.36 -5.67 -2.98
CA LEU A 343 7.78 -6.61 -2.01
C LEU A 343 6.75 -5.84 -1.18
N LEU A 344 5.51 -6.26 -1.23
CA LEU A 344 4.38 -5.58 -0.62
C LEU A 344 3.66 -6.50 0.36
N GLU A 345 3.11 -5.93 1.42
CA GLU A 345 2.21 -6.65 2.30
C GLU A 345 0.87 -6.86 1.61
N PHE A 346 0.46 -8.12 1.46
CA PHE A 346 -0.78 -8.52 0.79
C PHE A 346 -1.89 -8.86 1.76
N VAL A 347 -1.56 -9.60 2.81
CA VAL A 347 -2.47 -10.03 3.88
C VAL A 347 -1.91 -9.54 5.20
N ASP A 348 -2.78 -9.14 6.14
CA ASP A 348 -2.36 -8.73 7.47
C ASP A 348 -1.61 -9.86 8.20
N LEU A 349 -0.49 -9.52 8.87
CA LEU A 349 0.33 -10.44 9.65
C LEU A 349 -0.47 -11.21 10.72
N SER A 350 -1.59 -10.65 11.20
CA SER A 350 -2.47 -11.34 12.14
C SER A 350 -3.13 -12.60 11.56
N HIS A 351 -3.20 -12.71 10.22
CA HIS A 351 -3.78 -13.87 9.54
C HIS A 351 -2.73 -14.90 9.12
N THR A 352 -1.55 -14.45 8.70
CA THR A 352 -0.45 -15.33 8.29
C THR A 352 0.90 -14.60 8.28
N PRO A 353 1.99 -15.25 8.74
CA PRO A 353 3.33 -14.69 8.61
C PRO A 353 3.86 -14.69 7.16
N LYS A 354 3.21 -15.43 6.25
CA LYS A 354 3.55 -15.53 4.82
C LYS A 354 2.61 -14.62 4.03
N ASN A 355 2.87 -13.32 4.11
CA ASN A 355 1.96 -12.29 3.67
C ASN A 355 2.55 -11.37 2.58
N LEU A 356 3.69 -11.75 1.99
CA LEU A 356 4.36 -10.95 0.98
C LEU A 356 3.78 -11.22 -0.42
N LEU A 357 3.66 -10.16 -1.18
CA LEU A 357 3.37 -10.18 -2.61
C LEU A 357 4.56 -9.56 -3.35
N ILE A 358 5.05 -10.26 -4.34
CA ILE A 358 6.03 -9.77 -5.31
C ILE A 358 5.24 -9.11 -6.44
N ARG A 359 5.37 -7.79 -6.59
CA ARG A 359 4.85 -7.03 -7.72
C ARG A 359 6.01 -6.60 -8.59
N ALA A 360 5.99 -6.99 -9.87
CA ALA A 360 7.03 -6.60 -10.80
C ALA A 360 6.43 -6.03 -12.09
N VAL A 361 6.93 -4.88 -12.51
CA VAL A 361 6.51 -4.15 -13.71
C VAL A 361 7.70 -4.06 -14.64
N ARG A 362 7.54 -4.50 -15.89
CA ARG A 362 8.60 -4.43 -16.88
C ARG A 362 8.99 -2.98 -17.15
N ALA A 363 10.27 -2.67 -17.01
CA ALA A 363 10.80 -1.30 -17.10
C ALA A 363 12.26 -1.28 -17.56
N VAL A 364 12.73 -0.12 -17.94
CA VAL A 364 14.16 0.11 -18.18
C VAL A 364 14.85 0.23 -16.83
N ILE A 365 15.62 -0.78 -16.45
CA ILE A 365 16.40 -0.79 -15.21
C ILE A 365 17.84 -0.34 -15.50
N PRO A 366 18.38 0.65 -14.76
CA PRO A 366 19.74 1.10 -14.93
C PRO A 366 20.77 -0.04 -14.74
N GLY A 367 21.81 -0.07 -15.56
CA GLY A 367 22.81 -1.13 -15.53
C GLY A 367 23.51 -1.28 -14.17
N PHE A 368 23.71 -0.19 -13.43
CA PHE A 368 24.27 -0.26 -12.07
C PHE A 368 23.35 -1.00 -11.10
N ALA A 369 22.02 -0.78 -11.20
CA ALA A 369 21.04 -1.44 -10.33
C ALA A 369 20.98 -2.96 -10.61
N LYS A 370 21.06 -3.37 -11.89
CA LYS A 370 21.17 -4.79 -12.26
C LYS A 370 22.43 -5.44 -11.71
N LYS A 371 23.59 -4.77 -11.84
CA LYS A 371 24.86 -5.26 -11.29
C LYS A 371 24.83 -5.35 -9.76
N GLN A 372 24.23 -4.37 -9.10
CA GLN A 372 24.05 -4.39 -7.65
C GLN A 372 23.17 -5.57 -7.22
N ALA A 373 21.99 -5.76 -7.84
CA ALA A 373 21.10 -6.87 -7.56
C ALA A 373 21.81 -8.23 -7.68
N ARG A 374 22.58 -8.43 -8.76
CA ARG A 374 23.38 -9.66 -8.95
C ARG A 374 24.47 -9.82 -7.87
N ALA A 375 25.17 -8.75 -7.51
CA ALA A 375 26.18 -8.80 -6.47
C ALA A 375 25.62 -9.17 -5.10
N GLU A 376 24.45 -8.66 -4.75
CA GLU A 376 23.72 -8.99 -3.52
C GLU A 376 23.27 -10.46 -3.50
N ILE A 377 22.73 -10.99 -4.61
CA ILE A 377 22.40 -12.42 -4.75
C ILE A 377 23.64 -13.28 -4.53
N ASN A 378 24.72 -13.01 -5.25
CA ASN A 378 25.96 -13.80 -5.16
C ASN A 378 26.54 -13.78 -3.72
N ALA A 379 26.43 -12.68 -3.01
CA ALA A 379 26.89 -12.56 -1.62
C ALA A 379 26.08 -13.47 -0.68
N ILE A 380 24.75 -13.49 -0.80
CA ILE A 380 23.86 -14.33 -0.01
C ILE A 380 24.04 -15.81 -0.38
N GLU A 381 24.10 -16.15 -1.65
CA GLU A 381 24.34 -17.52 -2.13
C GLU A 381 25.65 -18.09 -1.56
N LYS A 382 26.72 -17.28 -1.62
CA LYS A 382 28.03 -17.66 -1.07
C LYS A 382 28.01 -17.83 0.45
N GLU A 383 27.37 -16.90 1.20
CA GLU A 383 27.34 -16.93 2.67
C GLU A 383 26.58 -18.12 3.19
N PHE A 384 25.46 -18.49 2.57
CA PHE A 384 24.58 -19.54 3.07
C PHE A 384 24.63 -20.84 2.26
N GLY A 385 25.45 -20.93 1.24
CA GLY A 385 25.59 -22.12 0.37
C GLY A 385 24.31 -22.41 -0.41
N LEU A 386 23.69 -21.36 -1.00
CA LEU A 386 22.41 -21.46 -1.66
C LEU A 386 22.54 -21.61 -3.18
N GLU A 387 21.61 -22.33 -3.77
CA GLU A 387 21.45 -22.51 -5.22
C GLU A 387 19.97 -22.41 -5.60
N PRO A 388 19.41 -21.19 -5.68
CA PRO A 388 17.98 -21.00 -5.95
C PRO A 388 17.57 -21.51 -7.33
N THR A 389 16.43 -22.19 -7.41
CA THR A 389 15.89 -22.74 -8.67
C THR A 389 15.72 -21.67 -9.75
N LEU A 390 15.17 -20.50 -9.42
CA LEU A 390 14.98 -19.42 -10.42
C LEU A 390 16.34 -18.97 -11.02
N ASP A 391 17.37 -18.84 -10.20
CA ASP A 391 18.69 -18.41 -10.69
C ASP A 391 19.33 -19.46 -11.62
N LYS A 392 19.18 -20.76 -11.30
CA LYS A 392 19.60 -21.86 -12.19
C LYS A 392 18.91 -21.82 -13.52
N LEU A 393 17.57 -21.71 -13.53
CA LEU A 393 16.77 -21.66 -14.76
C LEU A 393 17.17 -20.47 -15.67
N LEU A 394 17.42 -19.31 -15.07
CA LEU A 394 17.84 -18.12 -15.82
C LEU A 394 19.26 -18.28 -16.41
N LYS A 395 20.19 -18.88 -15.67
CA LYS A 395 21.57 -19.16 -16.15
C LYS A 395 21.57 -20.14 -17.32
N GLU A 396 20.80 -21.22 -17.24
CA GLU A 396 20.68 -22.23 -18.31
C GLU A 396 20.12 -21.63 -19.62
N THR A 397 19.25 -20.65 -19.53
CA THR A 397 18.66 -19.99 -20.73
C THR A 397 19.64 -19.05 -21.42
N HIS A 398 20.66 -18.57 -20.72
CA HIS A 398 21.67 -17.65 -21.25
C HIS A 398 22.98 -18.36 -21.66
N ALA A 399 23.11 -19.66 -21.39
CA ALA A 399 24.22 -20.52 -21.80
C ALA A 399 23.97 -21.10 -23.20
#